data_b64476e9a3a8f27a8fb0a21569362e83
#
_entry.id   b64476e9a3a8f27a8fb0a21569362e83
#
_cell.length_a   1.000
_cell.length_b   1.000
_cell.length_c   1.000
_cell.angle_alpha   90.00
_cell.angle_beta   90.00
_cell.angle_gamma   90.00
#
_symmetry.space_group_name_H-M   'P 1'
#
loop_
_entity.id
_entity.type
_entity.pdbx_description
1 polymer ?
#
loop_
_entity_poly.entity_id
_entity_poly.type
_entity_poly.pdbx_seq_one_letter_code
_entity_poly.pdbx_strand_id
1 'polypeptide(L)'
;MEAQAQIRQVEPVAEGPPTVAELGAGKRFRGAFACARKDRLTARNGSPYLALELRDRSGTIPARVFREVDRMGARFERGDAIEVQGRAERYRGELVAELDAVRRLDPGSFDPGDFLPAAYRSTEELEGFLEHLSREIHDPGLAAVVERVVMTGPHAAEFRRAPCTRGGHHAYLGGLLEHTVAVATLVGETCILHPRLDSDLLMAAAILHDVGKVREFTYGAEIGLTDEGRMLGHLAIGAQIIGDAASELPEERRIALLHCVLSHHGPDAGAGKGRATGPGGRGFGSAAALALYRLNALDASVKGALEHGVG
;
A
#
# COMPACT_ATOMS: atom_id res chain seq x y z
N MET A 1 8.00 -37.26 -56.54
CA MET A 1 6.92 -36.56 -55.86
C MET A 1 7.20 -36.66 -54.36
N GLU A 2 7.94 -35.68 -53.82
CA GLU A 2 8.28 -35.61 -52.40
C GLU A 2 7.26 -34.70 -51.72
N ALA A 3 6.53 -35.25 -50.75
CA ALA A 3 5.61 -34.51 -49.93
C ALA A 3 6.41 -33.82 -48.80
N GLN A 4 6.58 -32.51 -48.90
CA GLN A 4 7.11 -31.68 -47.81
C GLN A 4 6.07 -31.61 -46.67
N ALA A 5 6.38 -32.25 -45.53
CA ALA A 5 5.64 -32.12 -44.31
C ALA A 5 5.90 -30.72 -43.73
N GLN A 6 4.88 -29.87 -43.73
CA GLN A 6 4.89 -28.61 -43.01
C GLN A 6 4.91 -28.89 -41.50
N ILE A 7 6.06 -28.66 -40.88
CA ILE A 7 6.21 -28.60 -39.41
C ILE A 7 5.43 -27.36 -38.93
N ARG A 8 4.27 -27.56 -38.30
CA ARG A 8 3.61 -26.51 -37.51
C ARG A 8 4.55 -26.11 -36.40
N GLN A 9 5.06 -24.89 -36.47
CA GLN A 9 5.73 -24.28 -35.33
C GLN A 9 4.70 -24.20 -34.20
N VAL A 10 4.96 -24.95 -33.14
CA VAL A 10 4.27 -24.80 -31.84
C VAL A 10 4.83 -23.52 -31.21
N GLU A 11 4.00 -22.45 -31.20
CA GLU A 11 4.35 -21.25 -30.44
C GLU A 11 4.59 -21.66 -28.99
N PRO A 12 5.65 -21.13 -28.33
CA PRO A 12 5.92 -21.42 -26.93
C PRO A 12 4.73 -20.96 -26.10
N VAL A 13 4.13 -21.88 -25.36
CA VAL A 13 3.11 -21.57 -24.36
C VAL A 13 3.84 -20.81 -23.25
N ALA A 14 3.49 -19.55 -23.03
CA ALA A 14 4.02 -18.77 -21.92
C ALA A 14 3.80 -19.54 -20.61
N GLU A 15 4.85 -19.74 -19.84
CA GLU A 15 4.78 -20.36 -18.53
C GLU A 15 4.11 -19.38 -17.56
N GLY A 16 2.80 -19.55 -17.37
CA GLY A 16 1.98 -18.77 -16.45
C GLY A 16 0.73 -18.16 -17.07
N PRO A 17 -0.21 -17.67 -16.24
CA PRO A 17 -1.37 -16.95 -16.74
C PRO A 17 -0.93 -15.60 -17.35
N PRO A 18 -1.51 -15.18 -18.50
CA PRO A 18 -1.11 -13.95 -19.17
C PRO A 18 -1.50 -12.72 -18.35
N THR A 19 -0.61 -11.74 -18.31
CA THR A 19 -0.88 -10.40 -17.79
C THR A 19 -1.71 -9.57 -18.77
N VAL A 20 -2.30 -8.45 -18.29
CA VAL A 20 -3.06 -7.52 -19.15
C VAL A 20 -2.22 -7.05 -20.35
N ALA A 21 -0.94 -6.73 -20.13
CA ALA A 21 -0.05 -6.27 -21.19
C ALA A 21 0.24 -7.33 -22.27
N GLU A 22 0.07 -8.61 -21.95
CA GLU A 22 0.31 -9.74 -22.86
C GLU A 22 -0.95 -10.19 -23.61
N LEU A 23 -2.13 -9.64 -23.26
CA LEU A 23 -3.38 -9.97 -23.93
C LEU A 23 -3.39 -9.44 -25.36
N GLY A 24 -3.67 -10.32 -26.30
CA GLY A 24 -3.73 -10.02 -27.73
C GLY A 24 -5.12 -10.21 -28.32
N ALA A 25 -5.51 -9.35 -29.26
CA ALA A 25 -6.80 -9.48 -29.97
C ALA A 25 -6.93 -10.83 -30.69
N GLY A 26 -8.09 -11.46 -30.57
CA GLY A 26 -8.41 -12.75 -31.16
C GLY A 26 -7.94 -13.95 -30.35
N LYS A 27 -7.19 -13.77 -29.26
CA LYS A 27 -6.68 -14.86 -28.42
C LYS A 27 -7.62 -15.17 -27.26
N ARG A 28 -7.79 -16.45 -26.95
CA ARG A 28 -8.43 -16.90 -25.69
C ARG A 28 -7.41 -16.83 -24.57
N PHE A 29 -7.88 -16.51 -23.37
CA PHE A 29 -7.04 -16.46 -22.20
C PHE A 29 -7.78 -16.99 -20.96
N ARG A 30 -7.00 -17.38 -19.95
CA ARG A 30 -7.42 -17.64 -18.58
C ARG A 30 -6.38 -17.02 -17.66
N GLY A 31 -6.83 -16.22 -16.70
CA GLY A 31 -5.92 -15.54 -15.79
C GLY A 31 -6.63 -15.03 -14.55
N ALA A 32 -5.84 -14.61 -13.57
CA ALA A 32 -6.31 -13.97 -12.35
C ALA A 32 -6.14 -12.45 -12.47
N PHE A 33 -7.16 -11.70 -12.08
CA PHE A 33 -7.19 -10.23 -12.15
C PHE A 33 -7.95 -9.65 -10.96
N ALA A 34 -7.63 -8.42 -10.60
CA ALA A 34 -8.45 -7.62 -9.70
C ALA A 34 -9.69 -7.09 -10.46
N CYS A 35 -10.87 -7.18 -9.86
CA CYS A 35 -12.07 -6.52 -10.36
C CYS A 35 -12.08 -5.06 -9.90
N ALA A 36 -11.47 -4.16 -10.67
CA ALA A 36 -11.35 -2.75 -10.33
C ALA A 36 -12.68 -1.99 -10.47
N ARG A 37 -13.56 -2.45 -11.38
CA ARG A 37 -14.88 -1.89 -11.62
C ARG A 37 -15.88 -2.98 -11.97
N LYS A 38 -17.14 -2.83 -11.52
CA LYS A 38 -18.24 -3.73 -11.81
C LYS A 38 -19.56 -2.97 -11.90
N ASP A 39 -20.13 -2.91 -13.08
CA ASP A 39 -21.43 -2.28 -13.34
C ASP A 39 -22.36 -3.23 -14.09
N ARG A 40 -23.65 -3.27 -13.71
CA ARG A 40 -24.68 -3.95 -14.47
C ARG A 40 -25.37 -2.93 -15.38
N LEU A 41 -25.23 -3.10 -16.68
CA LEU A 41 -25.72 -2.18 -17.69
C LEU A 41 -26.70 -2.88 -18.64
N THR A 42 -27.40 -2.09 -19.44
CA THR A 42 -28.32 -2.57 -20.48
C THR A 42 -27.80 -2.15 -21.85
N ALA A 43 -27.65 -3.11 -22.74
CA ALA A 43 -27.24 -2.87 -24.11
C ALA A 43 -28.39 -2.25 -24.95
N ARG A 44 -28.08 -1.71 -26.13
CA ARG A 44 -29.08 -1.05 -27.00
C ARG A 44 -30.24 -1.96 -27.42
N ASN A 45 -30.04 -3.27 -27.46
CA ASN A 45 -31.07 -4.28 -27.74
C ASN A 45 -31.90 -4.67 -26.51
N GLY A 46 -31.73 -4.00 -25.37
CA GLY A 46 -32.44 -4.26 -24.12
C GLY A 46 -31.85 -5.40 -23.27
N SER A 47 -30.81 -6.11 -23.73
CA SER A 47 -30.22 -7.20 -22.96
C SER A 47 -29.28 -6.68 -21.88
N PRO A 48 -29.31 -7.25 -20.64
CA PRO A 48 -28.37 -6.90 -19.61
C PRO A 48 -26.96 -7.44 -19.91
N TYR A 49 -25.94 -6.75 -19.41
CA TYR A 49 -24.56 -7.22 -19.41
C TYR A 49 -23.79 -6.65 -18.20
N LEU A 50 -22.69 -7.30 -17.79
CA LEU A 50 -21.75 -6.72 -16.84
C LEU A 50 -20.65 -5.99 -17.62
N ALA A 51 -20.40 -4.74 -17.25
CA ALA A 51 -19.23 -3.98 -17.64
C ALA A 51 -18.24 -4.04 -16.47
N LEU A 52 -17.07 -4.58 -16.73
CA LEU A 52 -16.00 -4.77 -15.75
C LEU A 52 -14.76 -4.01 -16.19
N GLU A 53 -13.88 -3.72 -15.25
CA GLU A 53 -12.49 -3.38 -15.48
C GLU A 53 -11.63 -4.39 -14.74
N LEU A 54 -10.82 -5.11 -15.47
CA LEU A 54 -9.84 -6.06 -14.93
C LEU A 54 -8.50 -5.35 -14.81
N ARG A 55 -7.81 -5.59 -13.71
CA ARG A 55 -6.49 -5.00 -13.42
C ARG A 55 -5.52 -6.06 -12.91
N ASP A 56 -4.29 -5.95 -13.35
CA ASP A 56 -3.12 -6.58 -12.73
C ASP A 56 -1.98 -5.56 -12.60
N ARG A 57 -0.80 -6.01 -12.20
CA ARG A 57 0.39 -5.15 -12.06
C ARG A 57 0.86 -4.51 -13.37
N SER A 58 0.44 -5.02 -14.53
CA SER A 58 0.86 -4.57 -15.86
C SER A 58 -0.09 -3.56 -16.49
N GLY A 59 -1.32 -3.42 -15.96
CA GLY A 59 -2.30 -2.46 -16.47
C GLY A 59 -3.75 -2.84 -16.22
N THR A 60 -4.64 -2.22 -16.99
CA THR A 60 -6.09 -2.43 -16.94
C THR A 60 -6.64 -2.78 -18.31
N ILE A 61 -7.72 -3.57 -18.35
CA ILE A 61 -8.47 -3.90 -19.56
C ILE A 61 -9.98 -3.87 -19.29
N PRO A 62 -10.79 -3.18 -20.11
CA PRO A 62 -12.24 -3.29 -20.04
C PRO A 62 -12.68 -4.72 -20.35
N ALA A 63 -13.67 -5.21 -19.60
CA ALA A 63 -14.22 -6.54 -19.82
C ALA A 63 -15.75 -6.53 -19.80
N ARG A 64 -16.35 -7.52 -20.45
CA ARG A 64 -17.80 -7.67 -20.58
C ARG A 64 -18.22 -9.11 -20.38
N VAL A 65 -19.38 -9.28 -19.70
CA VAL A 65 -20.07 -10.56 -19.57
C VAL A 65 -21.47 -10.40 -20.17
N PHE A 66 -21.79 -11.17 -21.20
CA PHE A 66 -23.09 -11.12 -21.90
C PHE A 66 -23.99 -12.31 -21.58
N ARG A 67 -23.45 -13.38 -21.00
CA ARG A 67 -24.21 -14.59 -20.68
C ARG A 67 -24.30 -14.78 -19.18
N GLU A 68 -25.40 -15.35 -18.70
CA GLU A 68 -25.61 -15.64 -17.27
C GLU A 68 -25.28 -14.43 -16.35
N VAL A 69 -25.60 -13.22 -16.80
CA VAL A 69 -25.18 -11.93 -16.19
C VAL A 69 -25.42 -11.88 -14.69
N ASP A 70 -26.64 -12.20 -14.25
CA ASP A 70 -27.01 -12.15 -12.85
C ASP A 70 -26.35 -13.26 -12.02
N ARG A 71 -26.21 -14.48 -12.59
CA ARG A 71 -25.54 -15.60 -11.94
C ARG A 71 -24.04 -15.37 -11.77
N MET A 72 -23.38 -14.84 -12.78
CA MET A 72 -21.96 -14.51 -12.70
C MET A 72 -21.74 -13.31 -11.78
N GLY A 73 -22.57 -12.27 -11.92
CA GLY A 73 -22.46 -11.06 -11.10
C GLY A 73 -22.65 -11.29 -9.60
N ALA A 74 -23.44 -12.30 -9.20
CA ALA A 74 -23.62 -12.63 -7.79
C ALA A 74 -22.41 -13.29 -7.10
N ARG A 75 -21.37 -13.67 -7.86
CA ARG A 75 -20.25 -14.47 -7.34
C ARG A 75 -19.07 -13.66 -6.85
N PHE A 76 -18.97 -12.39 -7.22
CA PHE A 76 -17.85 -11.51 -6.88
C PHE A 76 -18.29 -10.07 -6.81
N GLU A 77 -17.51 -9.25 -6.14
CA GLU A 77 -17.73 -7.81 -6.04
C GLU A 77 -16.51 -7.03 -6.56
N ARG A 78 -16.66 -5.71 -6.69
CA ARG A 78 -15.53 -4.80 -6.90
C ARG A 78 -14.53 -4.97 -5.75
N GLY A 79 -13.24 -5.02 -6.08
CA GLY A 79 -12.15 -5.24 -5.12
C GLY A 79 -11.78 -6.71 -4.93
N ASP A 80 -12.58 -7.64 -5.44
CA ASP A 80 -12.24 -9.07 -5.38
C ASP A 80 -11.15 -9.43 -6.40
N ALA A 81 -10.28 -10.38 -6.03
CA ALA A 81 -9.49 -11.14 -6.98
C ALA A 81 -10.38 -12.18 -7.66
N ILE A 82 -10.37 -12.19 -8.98
CA ILE A 82 -11.18 -13.09 -9.79
C ILE A 82 -10.33 -13.83 -10.83
N GLU A 83 -10.58 -15.12 -10.97
CA GLU A 83 -10.11 -15.89 -12.12
C GLU A 83 -11.14 -15.78 -13.23
N VAL A 84 -10.70 -15.41 -14.41
CA VAL A 84 -11.57 -15.26 -15.57
C VAL A 84 -11.11 -16.14 -16.72
N GLN A 85 -12.05 -16.55 -17.55
CA GLN A 85 -11.80 -17.18 -18.84
C GLN A 85 -12.58 -16.42 -19.90
N GLY A 86 -11.94 -16.11 -21.02
CA GLY A 86 -12.57 -15.34 -22.09
C GLY A 86 -11.69 -15.19 -23.33
N ARG A 87 -12.02 -14.20 -24.13
CA ARG A 87 -11.32 -13.83 -25.36
C ARG A 87 -11.12 -12.33 -25.39
N ALA A 88 -9.91 -11.89 -25.74
CA ALA A 88 -9.63 -10.47 -25.98
C ALA A 88 -9.93 -10.10 -27.43
N GLU A 89 -10.69 -9.03 -27.65
CA GLU A 89 -11.09 -8.58 -28.99
C GLU A 89 -10.95 -7.06 -29.14
N ARG A 90 -10.83 -6.56 -30.37
CA ARG A 90 -10.85 -5.11 -30.60
C ARG A 90 -12.30 -4.63 -30.78
N TYR A 91 -12.70 -3.69 -29.93
CA TYR A 91 -13.97 -3.00 -30.03
C TYR A 91 -13.73 -1.49 -30.13
N ARG A 92 -14.10 -0.87 -31.26
CA ARG A 92 -13.88 0.56 -31.54
C ARG A 92 -12.42 1.01 -31.40
N GLY A 93 -11.48 0.14 -31.74
CA GLY A 93 -10.05 0.43 -31.64
C GLY A 93 -9.39 0.01 -30.33
N GLU A 94 -10.16 -0.16 -29.25
CA GLU A 94 -9.66 -0.59 -27.94
C GLU A 94 -9.70 -2.10 -27.77
N LEU A 95 -8.77 -2.63 -26.98
CA LEU A 95 -8.78 -4.04 -26.57
C LEU A 95 -9.79 -4.21 -25.44
N VAL A 96 -10.72 -5.16 -25.59
CA VAL A 96 -11.77 -5.48 -24.62
C VAL A 96 -11.81 -6.98 -24.42
N ALA A 97 -11.94 -7.44 -23.20
CA ALA A 97 -12.13 -8.85 -22.89
C ALA A 97 -13.62 -9.23 -22.86
N GLU A 98 -14.04 -10.23 -23.64
CA GLU A 98 -15.33 -10.87 -23.50
C GLU A 98 -15.17 -12.15 -22.67
N LEU A 99 -15.88 -12.21 -21.52
CA LEU A 99 -15.71 -13.25 -20.53
C LEU A 99 -16.79 -14.32 -20.66
N ASP A 100 -16.36 -15.56 -20.68
CA ASP A 100 -17.22 -16.76 -20.69
C ASP A 100 -17.44 -17.30 -19.27
N ALA A 101 -16.46 -17.11 -18.36
CA ALA A 101 -16.52 -17.57 -16.97
C ALA A 101 -15.79 -16.59 -16.03
N VAL A 102 -16.32 -16.47 -14.82
CA VAL A 102 -15.72 -15.71 -13.73
C VAL A 102 -15.87 -16.50 -12.42
N ARG A 103 -14.78 -16.60 -11.65
CA ARG A 103 -14.76 -17.23 -10.34
C ARG A 103 -13.99 -16.33 -9.37
N ARG A 104 -14.57 -16.04 -8.22
CA ARG A 104 -13.85 -15.35 -7.13
C ARG A 104 -12.73 -16.24 -6.61
N LEU A 105 -11.58 -15.65 -6.34
CA LEU A 105 -10.47 -16.32 -5.67
C LEU A 105 -10.59 -16.14 -4.16
N ASP A 106 -10.21 -17.17 -3.41
CA ASP A 106 -10.21 -17.10 -1.95
C ASP A 106 -9.05 -16.22 -1.47
N PRO A 107 -9.25 -15.40 -0.42
CA PRO A 107 -8.16 -14.67 0.23
C PRO A 107 -7.03 -15.62 0.63
N GLY A 108 -5.78 -15.25 0.28
CA GLY A 108 -4.60 -16.08 0.54
C GLY A 108 -4.29 -17.14 -0.53
N SER A 109 -5.14 -17.32 -1.55
CA SER A 109 -4.86 -18.22 -2.69
C SER A 109 -4.07 -17.56 -3.84
N PHE A 110 -3.67 -16.29 -3.68
CA PHE A 110 -2.94 -15.50 -4.66
C PHE A 110 -1.96 -14.56 -3.97
N ASP A 111 -0.95 -14.09 -4.70
CA ASP A 111 -0.06 -13.03 -4.21
C ASP A 111 -0.63 -11.65 -4.55
N PRO A 112 -0.79 -10.73 -3.57
CA PRO A 112 -1.15 -9.34 -3.84
C PRO A 112 -0.24 -8.64 -4.86
N GLY A 113 1.03 -9.03 -4.96
CA GLY A 113 1.97 -8.54 -5.96
C GLY A 113 1.61 -8.83 -7.41
N ASP A 114 0.65 -9.74 -7.65
CA ASP A 114 0.10 -9.98 -8.99
C ASP A 114 -0.83 -8.84 -9.44
N PHE A 115 -1.41 -8.09 -8.50
CA PHE A 115 -2.43 -7.08 -8.76
C PHE A 115 -2.04 -5.67 -8.35
N LEU A 116 -1.17 -5.52 -7.35
CA LEU A 116 -0.75 -4.24 -6.80
C LEU A 116 0.66 -3.89 -7.28
N PRO A 117 0.95 -2.61 -7.53
CA PRO A 117 2.32 -2.16 -7.72
C PRO A 117 3.14 -2.38 -6.44
N ALA A 118 4.45 -2.42 -6.57
CA ALA A 118 5.40 -2.50 -5.47
C ALA A 118 6.32 -1.27 -5.47
N ALA A 119 7.02 -1.04 -4.36
CA ALA A 119 8.04 -0.01 -4.25
C ALA A 119 9.10 -0.18 -5.36
N TYR A 120 9.61 0.94 -5.87
CA TYR A 120 10.66 0.94 -6.90
C TYR A 120 11.98 0.36 -6.37
N ARG A 121 12.32 0.68 -5.11
CA ARG A 121 13.49 0.10 -4.43
C ARG A 121 13.15 -1.28 -3.92
N SER A 122 14.15 -2.17 -3.93
CA SER A 122 13.95 -3.51 -3.37
C SER A 122 13.71 -3.47 -1.86
N THR A 123 12.99 -4.46 -1.36
CA THR A 123 12.74 -4.59 0.09
C THR A 123 14.05 -4.69 0.86
N GLU A 124 15.03 -5.44 0.35
CA GLU A 124 16.35 -5.63 0.97
C GLU A 124 17.14 -4.30 1.06
N GLU A 125 17.07 -3.45 0.03
CA GLU A 125 17.68 -2.13 0.06
C GLU A 125 17.03 -1.25 1.13
N LEU A 126 15.71 -1.21 1.19
CA LEU A 126 14.96 -0.43 2.17
C LEU A 126 15.18 -0.94 3.61
N GLU A 127 15.27 -2.25 3.81
CA GLU A 127 15.62 -2.86 5.09
C GLU A 127 17.02 -2.45 5.54
N GLY A 128 18.00 -2.47 4.63
CA GLY A 128 19.35 -1.99 4.93
C GLY A 128 19.38 -0.54 5.40
N PHE A 129 18.59 0.34 4.80
CA PHE A 129 18.44 1.72 5.27
C PHE A 129 17.74 1.78 6.62
N LEU A 130 16.66 1.04 6.84
CA LEU A 130 15.98 1.00 8.13
C LEU A 130 16.90 0.54 9.26
N GLU A 131 17.68 -0.51 9.03
CA GLU A 131 18.69 -1.00 9.98
C GLU A 131 19.77 0.06 10.28
N HIS A 132 20.25 0.76 9.26
CA HIS A 132 21.23 1.82 9.45
C HIS A 132 20.65 2.94 10.31
N LEU A 133 19.46 3.44 9.97
CA LEU A 133 18.77 4.52 10.68
C LEU A 133 18.42 4.14 12.13
N SER A 134 18.04 2.88 12.36
CA SER A 134 17.72 2.41 13.72
C SER A 134 18.97 2.34 14.63
N ARG A 135 20.17 2.13 14.07
CA ARG A 135 21.44 2.16 14.82
C ARG A 135 21.87 3.57 15.24
N GLU A 136 21.30 4.61 14.63
CA GLU A 136 21.51 6.01 15.04
C GLU A 136 20.78 6.37 16.35
N ILE A 137 19.93 5.48 16.87
CA ILE A 137 19.24 5.66 18.17
C ILE A 137 20.15 5.13 19.26
N HIS A 138 20.73 6.04 20.04
CA HIS A 138 21.68 5.73 21.12
C HIS A 138 21.00 5.52 22.47
N ASP A 139 19.78 6.02 22.67
CA ASP A 139 18.96 5.72 23.86
C ASP A 139 18.53 4.23 23.80
N PRO A 140 19.04 3.38 24.74
CA PRO A 140 18.79 1.94 24.67
C PRO A 140 17.32 1.57 24.86
N GLY A 141 16.55 2.40 25.57
CA GLY A 141 15.12 2.15 25.76
C GLY A 141 14.32 2.40 24.46
N LEU A 142 14.60 3.51 23.76
CA LEU A 142 13.97 3.82 22.47
C LEU A 142 14.41 2.82 21.40
N ALA A 143 15.70 2.46 21.33
CA ALA A 143 16.21 1.44 20.42
C ALA A 143 15.50 0.09 20.63
N ALA A 144 15.29 -0.33 21.88
CA ALA A 144 14.57 -1.56 22.20
C ALA A 144 13.10 -1.52 21.80
N VAL A 145 12.43 -0.36 21.84
CA VAL A 145 11.04 -0.23 21.33
C VAL A 145 11.01 -0.37 19.83
N VAL A 146 11.91 0.29 19.09
CA VAL A 146 12.02 0.16 17.64
C VAL A 146 12.29 -1.29 17.24
N GLU A 147 13.24 -1.94 17.89
CA GLU A 147 13.59 -3.35 17.65
C GLU A 147 12.37 -4.26 17.82
N ARG A 148 11.66 -4.13 18.95
CA ARG A 148 10.47 -4.94 19.28
C ARG A 148 9.30 -4.71 18.33
N VAL A 149 9.15 -3.51 17.79
CA VAL A 149 7.97 -3.17 16.97
C VAL A 149 8.19 -3.47 15.50
N VAL A 150 9.29 -2.99 14.90
CA VAL A 150 9.47 -3.02 13.44
C VAL A 150 10.59 -3.93 12.96
N MET A 151 11.54 -4.32 13.84
CA MET A 151 12.66 -5.17 13.41
C MET A 151 12.37 -6.65 13.59
N THR A 152 12.02 -7.07 14.80
CA THR A 152 11.88 -8.50 15.18
C THR A 152 10.51 -8.87 15.73
N GLY A 153 9.63 -7.90 15.96
CA GLY A 153 8.31 -8.12 16.57
C GLY A 153 7.27 -8.73 15.61
N PRO A 154 6.06 -9.00 16.13
CA PRO A 154 5.01 -9.67 15.38
C PRO A 154 4.51 -8.87 14.16
N HIS A 155 4.78 -7.59 14.10
CA HIS A 155 4.39 -6.70 13.01
C HIS A 155 5.49 -6.49 11.96
N ALA A 156 6.69 -7.03 12.18
CA ALA A 156 7.86 -6.78 11.34
C ALA A 156 7.66 -7.17 9.86
N ALA A 157 7.07 -8.33 9.61
CA ALA A 157 6.80 -8.80 8.24
C ALA A 157 5.76 -7.92 7.53
N GLU A 158 4.66 -7.57 8.23
CA GLU A 158 3.62 -6.70 7.69
C GLU A 158 4.13 -5.27 7.47
N PHE A 159 4.96 -4.75 8.36
CA PHE A 159 5.58 -3.42 8.22
C PHE A 159 6.39 -3.29 6.93
N ARG A 160 7.08 -4.36 6.53
CA ARG A 160 7.87 -4.41 5.29
C ARG A 160 7.01 -4.44 4.03
N ARG A 161 5.82 -5.02 4.13
CA ARG A 161 4.95 -5.30 2.98
C ARG A 161 3.79 -4.33 2.82
N ALA A 162 3.32 -3.74 3.91
CA ALA A 162 2.13 -2.90 3.93
C ALA A 162 2.25 -1.68 3.00
N PRO A 163 1.15 -1.26 2.37
CA PRO A 163 1.06 0.04 1.70
C PRO A 163 1.04 1.18 2.74
N CYS A 164 1.43 2.38 2.32
CA CYS A 164 1.34 3.56 3.17
C CYS A 164 -0.04 4.24 3.11
N THR A 165 -0.70 4.20 1.95
CA THR A 165 -2.03 4.78 1.74
C THR A 165 -2.87 3.91 0.81
N ARG A 166 -4.18 4.21 0.70
CA ARG A 166 -5.08 3.52 -0.25
C ARG A 166 -4.97 4.02 -1.70
N GLY A 167 -4.56 5.25 -1.91
CA GLY A 167 -4.56 5.88 -3.24
C GLY A 167 -3.92 7.25 -3.25
N GLY A 168 -3.16 7.59 -2.19
CA GLY A 168 -2.30 8.75 -2.11
C GLY A 168 -0.85 8.38 -2.43
N HIS A 169 0.10 9.02 -1.77
CA HIS A 169 1.53 8.68 -1.86
C HIS A 169 1.80 7.27 -1.31
N HIS A 170 2.76 6.58 -1.89
CA HIS A 170 3.18 5.23 -1.48
C HIS A 170 2.02 4.21 -1.40
N ALA A 171 1.05 4.28 -2.35
CA ALA A 171 -0.11 3.39 -2.41
C ALA A 171 0.24 2.06 -3.13
N TYR A 172 1.24 1.33 -2.62
CA TYR A 172 1.77 0.10 -3.17
C TYR A 172 2.42 -0.77 -2.09
N LEU A 173 2.72 -2.02 -2.42
CA LEU A 173 3.40 -2.95 -1.51
C LEU A 173 4.79 -2.44 -1.17
N GLY A 174 5.14 -2.47 0.13
CA GLY A 174 6.38 -1.90 0.65
C GLY A 174 6.35 -0.37 0.82
N GLY A 175 5.22 0.28 0.48
CA GLY A 175 5.08 1.73 0.56
C GLY A 175 5.25 2.29 1.97
N LEU A 176 4.80 1.55 3.00
CA LEU A 176 5.00 1.94 4.40
C LEU A 176 6.49 1.97 4.78
N LEU A 177 7.25 0.95 4.39
CA LEU A 177 8.68 0.89 4.64
C LEU A 177 9.42 2.01 3.90
N GLU A 178 9.11 2.23 2.62
CA GLU A 178 9.74 3.29 1.81
C GLU A 178 9.48 4.68 2.39
N HIS A 179 8.24 4.98 2.76
CA HIS A 179 7.86 6.23 3.43
C HIS A 179 8.61 6.42 4.76
N THR A 180 8.64 5.38 5.58
CA THR A 180 9.33 5.42 6.88
C THR A 180 10.82 5.72 6.72
N VAL A 181 11.49 5.05 5.78
CA VAL A 181 12.91 5.30 5.48
C VAL A 181 13.13 6.74 4.99
N ALA A 182 12.26 7.25 4.13
CA ALA A 182 12.35 8.63 3.63
C ALA A 182 12.20 9.64 4.78
N VAL A 183 11.18 9.50 5.62
CA VAL A 183 10.94 10.41 6.76
C VAL A 183 12.09 10.32 7.77
N ALA A 184 12.57 9.13 8.10
CA ALA A 184 13.68 8.94 9.04
C ALA A 184 15.00 9.51 8.50
N THR A 185 15.25 9.42 7.20
CA THR A 185 16.40 10.08 6.55
C THR A 185 16.33 11.60 6.69
N LEU A 186 15.16 12.20 6.40
CA LEU A 186 14.94 13.64 6.57
C LEU A 186 15.13 14.07 8.04
N VAL A 187 14.75 13.21 8.99
CA VAL A 187 14.99 13.45 10.43
C VAL A 187 16.48 13.50 10.73
N GLY A 188 17.28 12.55 10.24
CA GLY A 188 18.73 12.55 10.43
C GLY A 188 19.36 13.88 9.99
N GLU A 189 19.09 14.32 8.77
CA GLU A 189 19.57 15.60 8.23
C GLU A 189 19.09 16.81 9.05
N THR A 190 17.83 16.77 9.50
CA THR A 190 17.26 17.85 10.32
C THR A 190 17.93 17.94 11.69
N CYS A 191 18.28 16.82 12.32
CA CYS A 191 18.99 16.81 13.59
C CYS A 191 20.42 17.36 13.48
N ILE A 192 21.11 17.14 12.36
CA ILE A 192 22.41 17.75 12.08
C ILE A 192 22.29 19.28 12.03
N LEU A 193 21.26 19.80 11.36
CA LEU A 193 21.01 21.25 11.28
C LEU A 193 20.52 21.87 12.57
N HIS A 194 19.86 21.10 13.42
CA HIS A 194 19.22 21.53 14.65
C HIS A 194 19.65 20.67 15.86
N PRO A 195 20.89 20.77 16.36
CA PRO A 195 21.45 19.86 17.37
C PRO A 195 20.83 20.00 18.76
N ARG A 196 19.84 20.88 18.93
CA ARG A 196 19.03 20.99 20.16
C ARG A 196 17.79 20.10 20.15
N LEU A 197 17.48 19.45 19.01
CA LEU A 197 16.46 18.42 18.94
C LEU A 197 16.97 17.15 19.67
N ASP A 198 16.06 16.45 20.32
CA ASP A 198 16.32 15.12 20.84
C ASP A 198 16.32 14.14 19.64
N SER A 199 17.52 13.85 19.12
CA SER A 199 17.72 13.04 17.91
C SER A 199 17.20 11.62 18.08
N ASP A 200 17.45 11.01 19.25
CA ASP A 200 17.02 9.64 19.54
C ASP A 200 15.49 9.52 19.57
N LEU A 201 14.84 10.46 20.26
CA LEU A 201 13.38 10.52 20.32
C LEU A 201 12.77 10.74 18.93
N LEU A 202 13.32 11.70 18.18
CA LEU A 202 12.77 12.06 16.87
C LEU A 202 12.99 10.96 15.84
N MET A 203 14.14 10.27 15.85
CA MET A 203 14.43 9.12 14.99
C MET A 203 13.52 7.93 15.33
N ALA A 204 13.38 7.58 16.62
CA ALA A 204 12.47 6.53 17.04
C ALA A 204 11.01 6.85 16.64
N ALA A 205 10.59 8.10 16.85
CA ALA A 205 9.26 8.55 16.44
C ALA A 205 9.07 8.49 14.92
N ALA A 206 10.08 8.86 14.13
CA ALA A 206 10.02 8.77 12.68
C ALA A 206 9.89 7.32 12.16
N ILE A 207 10.60 6.38 12.77
CA ILE A 207 10.51 4.95 12.40
C ILE A 207 9.13 4.37 12.80
N LEU A 208 8.54 4.84 13.90
CA LEU A 208 7.33 4.25 14.47
C LEU A 208 6.04 4.96 14.11
N HIS A 209 6.08 6.20 13.54
CA HIS A 209 4.90 7.08 13.44
C HIS A 209 3.69 6.43 12.75
N ASP A 210 3.95 5.65 11.74
CA ASP A 210 2.93 5.04 10.89
C ASP A 210 2.74 3.53 11.12
N VAL A 211 3.33 2.96 12.17
CA VAL A 211 3.26 1.51 12.43
C VAL A 211 1.83 0.99 12.53
N GLY A 212 0.88 1.80 12.95
CA GLY A 212 -0.54 1.41 13.02
C GLY A 212 -1.14 1.00 11.68
N LYS A 213 -0.54 1.41 10.56
CA LYS A 213 -0.97 1.04 9.20
C LYS A 213 -0.87 -0.46 8.91
N VAL A 214 -0.04 -1.21 9.63
CA VAL A 214 0.04 -2.68 9.53
C VAL A 214 -1.28 -3.39 9.91
N ARG A 215 -2.11 -2.74 10.72
CA ARG A 215 -3.44 -3.23 11.12
C ARG A 215 -4.58 -2.38 10.54
N GLU A 216 -4.28 -1.19 10.01
CA GLU A 216 -5.27 -0.32 9.38
C GLU A 216 -5.70 -0.85 8.02
N PHE A 217 -4.75 -1.37 7.22
CA PHE A 217 -5.02 -1.79 5.84
C PHE A 217 -5.19 -3.29 5.68
N THR A 218 -6.09 -3.66 4.74
CA THR A 218 -6.06 -4.95 4.04
C THR A 218 -5.49 -4.71 2.65
N TYR A 219 -4.74 -5.67 2.13
CA TYR A 219 -4.26 -5.61 0.75
C TYR A 219 -4.26 -7.00 0.12
N GLY A 220 -4.94 -7.08 -1.02
CA GLY A 220 -5.12 -8.28 -1.82
C GLY A 220 -5.17 -7.87 -3.29
N ALA A 221 -6.32 -7.96 -3.92
CA ALA A 221 -6.54 -7.42 -5.27
C ALA A 221 -6.60 -5.88 -5.29
N GLU A 222 -6.98 -5.26 -4.18
CA GLU A 222 -6.90 -3.81 -3.95
C GLU A 222 -6.51 -3.51 -2.49
N ILE A 223 -6.15 -2.25 -2.22
CA ILE A 223 -5.87 -1.79 -0.87
C ILE A 223 -7.19 -1.33 -0.24
N GLY A 224 -7.59 -2.00 0.83
CA GLY A 224 -8.79 -1.72 1.61
C GLY A 224 -8.48 -1.30 3.04
N LEU A 225 -9.52 -1.09 3.84
CA LEU A 225 -9.41 -0.87 5.29
C LEU A 225 -9.95 -2.09 6.04
N THR A 226 -9.29 -2.45 7.12
CA THR A 226 -9.85 -3.37 8.13
C THR A 226 -11.01 -2.70 8.86
N ASP A 227 -11.82 -3.47 9.61
CA ASP A 227 -12.83 -2.89 10.50
C ASP A 227 -12.19 -2.02 11.58
N GLU A 228 -11.06 -2.47 12.12
CA GLU A 228 -10.29 -1.72 13.10
C GLU A 228 -9.75 -0.42 12.48
N GLY A 229 -9.21 -0.47 11.26
CA GLY A 229 -8.73 0.70 10.54
C GLY A 229 -9.81 1.75 10.29
N ARG A 230 -11.03 1.32 9.93
CA ARG A 230 -12.16 2.25 9.76
C ARG A 230 -12.62 2.90 11.04
N MET A 231 -12.57 2.19 12.16
CA MET A 231 -13.11 2.67 13.45
C MET A 231 -12.09 3.47 14.24
N LEU A 232 -10.83 3.09 14.23
CA LEU A 232 -9.80 3.66 15.09
C LEU A 232 -8.77 4.50 14.31
N GLY A 233 -8.43 4.08 13.09
CA GLY A 233 -7.36 4.68 12.30
C GLY A 233 -5.96 4.37 12.86
N HIS A 234 -4.93 4.52 12.01
CA HIS A 234 -3.54 4.14 12.34
C HIS A 234 -2.95 4.88 13.55
N LEU A 235 -3.39 6.11 13.83
CA LEU A 235 -2.88 6.87 14.99
C LEU A 235 -3.18 6.13 16.31
N ALA A 236 -4.42 5.73 16.51
CA ALA A 236 -4.82 5.03 17.74
C ALA A 236 -4.24 3.61 17.80
N ILE A 237 -4.27 2.89 16.67
CA ILE A 237 -3.68 1.56 16.53
C ILE A 237 -2.16 1.62 16.80
N GLY A 238 -1.46 2.57 16.20
CA GLY A 238 -0.03 2.77 16.38
C GLY A 238 0.33 3.11 17.84
N ALA A 239 -0.44 4.00 18.46
CA ALA A 239 -0.25 4.33 19.87
C ALA A 239 -0.42 3.11 20.80
N GLN A 240 -1.35 2.20 20.49
CA GLN A 240 -1.51 0.95 21.22
C GLN A 240 -0.29 0.04 21.04
N ILE A 241 0.12 -0.23 19.78
CA ILE A 241 1.29 -1.07 19.47
C ILE A 241 2.55 -0.56 20.18
N ILE A 242 2.79 0.75 20.08
CA ILE A 242 3.96 1.39 20.73
C ILE A 242 3.82 1.37 22.23
N GLY A 243 2.63 1.63 22.77
CA GLY A 243 2.38 1.62 24.22
C GLY A 243 2.69 0.28 24.87
N ASP A 244 2.29 -0.81 24.22
CA ASP A 244 2.56 -2.18 24.68
C ASP A 244 4.07 -2.50 24.61
N ALA A 245 4.78 -2.07 23.57
CA ALA A 245 6.21 -2.28 23.41
C ALA A 245 7.08 -1.37 24.30
N ALA A 246 6.55 -0.20 24.69
CA ALA A 246 7.25 0.83 25.46
C ALA A 246 6.98 0.75 26.97
N SER A 247 6.46 -0.37 27.48
CA SER A 247 6.12 -0.52 28.91
C SER A 247 7.31 -0.35 29.86
N GLU A 248 8.53 -0.63 29.40
CA GLU A 248 9.78 -0.50 30.15
C GLU A 248 10.42 0.90 30.05
N LEU A 249 9.93 1.78 29.16
CA LEU A 249 10.42 3.15 29.06
C LEU A 249 10.02 3.96 30.29
N PRO A 250 10.88 4.89 30.74
CA PRO A 250 10.47 5.93 31.69
C PRO A 250 9.22 6.67 31.19
N GLU A 251 8.28 6.94 32.07
CA GLU A 251 6.99 7.52 31.73
C GLU A 251 7.11 8.79 30.86
N GLU A 252 8.06 9.69 31.22
CA GLU A 252 8.31 10.89 30.44
C GLU A 252 8.73 10.60 29.00
N ARG A 253 9.63 9.63 28.79
CA ARG A 253 10.09 9.23 27.45
C ARG A 253 8.96 8.59 26.65
N ARG A 254 8.17 7.74 27.29
CA ARG A 254 7.01 7.09 26.66
C ARG A 254 5.96 8.13 26.23
N ILE A 255 5.64 9.09 27.08
CA ILE A 255 4.71 10.19 26.76
C ILE A 255 5.25 11.02 25.61
N ALA A 256 6.54 11.38 25.61
CA ALA A 256 7.17 12.16 24.55
C ALA A 256 7.12 11.44 23.20
N LEU A 257 7.41 10.12 23.15
CA LEU A 257 7.33 9.29 21.95
C LEU A 257 5.90 9.23 21.41
N LEU A 258 4.93 8.90 22.27
CA LEU A 258 3.52 8.81 21.88
C LEU A 258 2.98 10.17 21.42
N HIS A 259 3.42 11.28 22.04
CA HIS A 259 3.03 12.62 21.60
C HIS A 259 3.52 12.91 20.17
N CYS A 260 4.77 12.59 19.85
CA CYS A 260 5.29 12.73 18.49
C CYS A 260 4.44 11.93 17.48
N VAL A 261 4.19 10.65 17.79
CA VAL A 261 3.41 9.75 16.94
C VAL A 261 1.98 10.22 16.75
N LEU A 262 1.27 10.58 17.81
CA LEU A 262 -0.13 11.04 17.74
C LEU A 262 -0.30 12.40 17.07
N SER A 263 0.76 13.22 16.98
CA SER A 263 0.70 14.56 16.39
C SER A 263 1.27 14.65 14.97
N HIS A 264 1.74 13.54 14.35
CA HIS A 264 2.43 13.62 13.07
C HIS A 264 1.53 14.03 11.88
N HIS A 265 0.21 14.02 12.04
CA HIS A 265 -0.75 14.62 11.10
C HIS A 265 -1.25 16.00 11.50
N GLY A 266 -0.67 16.58 12.52
CA GLY A 266 -1.00 17.89 13.05
C GLY A 266 -1.45 17.84 14.51
N PRO A 267 -1.49 19.00 15.18
CA PRO A 267 -1.75 19.06 16.61
C PRO A 267 -3.17 18.64 17.01
N ASP A 268 -4.11 18.62 16.07
CA ASP A 268 -5.51 18.27 16.30
C ASP A 268 -5.85 16.83 15.85
N ALA A 269 -4.88 16.08 15.34
CA ALA A 269 -5.13 14.79 14.69
C ALA A 269 -5.40 13.61 15.66
N GLY A 270 -4.94 13.68 16.90
CA GLY A 270 -5.11 12.59 17.86
C GLY A 270 -4.49 12.82 19.22
N ALA A 271 -3.55 13.74 19.31
CA ALA A 271 -3.00 14.20 20.59
C ALA A 271 -3.91 15.29 21.17
N GLY A 272 -4.15 15.26 22.46
CA GLY A 272 -4.84 16.35 23.15
C GLY A 272 -4.18 17.69 22.83
N LYS A 273 -4.97 18.78 22.82
CA LYS A 273 -4.49 20.13 22.48
C LYS A 273 -3.32 20.53 23.37
N GLY A 274 -2.11 20.28 22.88
CA GLY A 274 -0.89 20.75 23.56
C GLY A 274 -0.87 22.27 23.61
N ARG A 275 -0.65 22.85 24.78
CA ARG A 275 -0.42 24.28 24.92
C ARG A 275 0.98 24.61 24.43
N ALA A 276 1.15 24.74 23.13
CA ALA A 276 2.37 25.31 22.59
C ALA A 276 2.38 26.82 22.88
N THR A 277 3.33 27.24 23.68
CA THR A 277 3.56 28.63 24.10
C THR A 277 4.69 29.24 23.30
N GLY A 278 4.51 29.48 21.99
CA GLY A 278 5.55 30.14 21.19
C GLY A 278 5.12 30.45 19.77
N PRO A 279 5.72 31.51 19.14
CA PRO A 279 5.46 31.84 17.75
C PRO A 279 5.97 30.71 16.84
N GLY A 280 5.08 30.04 16.13
CA GLY A 280 5.38 28.96 15.20
C GLY A 280 5.04 27.52 15.63
N GLY A 281 4.96 27.25 16.96
CA GLY A 281 4.68 25.90 17.49
C GLY A 281 3.22 25.68 17.92
N ARG A 282 2.27 26.39 17.32
CA ARG A 282 0.86 26.34 17.75
C ARG A 282 0.33 24.91 17.75
N GLY A 283 -0.05 24.43 18.94
CA GLY A 283 -0.69 23.14 19.13
C GLY A 283 0.25 21.95 19.36
N PHE A 284 1.56 22.07 19.12
CA PHE A 284 2.53 21.00 19.42
C PHE A 284 3.13 21.17 20.81
N GLY A 285 3.23 20.07 21.56
CA GLY A 285 3.84 20.06 22.90
C GLY A 285 5.37 20.05 22.88
N SER A 286 6.01 19.75 21.74
CA SER A 286 7.46 19.68 21.59
C SER A 286 7.94 20.09 20.20
N ALA A 287 9.21 20.49 20.11
CA ALA A 287 9.87 20.77 18.83
C ALA A 287 10.03 19.48 17.99
N ALA A 288 10.24 18.33 18.62
CA ALA A 288 10.33 17.05 17.94
C ALA A 288 9.01 16.67 17.24
N ALA A 289 7.86 16.85 17.91
CA ALA A 289 6.55 16.60 17.30
C ALA A 289 6.26 17.54 16.12
N LEU A 290 6.62 18.83 16.24
CA LEU A 290 6.52 19.78 15.12
C LEU A 290 7.41 19.38 13.94
N ALA A 291 8.65 18.97 14.21
CA ALA A 291 9.60 18.53 13.17
C ALA A 291 9.06 17.31 12.44
N LEU A 292 8.65 16.26 13.17
CA LEU A 292 8.08 15.06 12.58
C LEU A 292 6.88 15.37 11.67
N TYR A 293 5.93 16.18 12.15
CA TYR A 293 4.78 16.60 11.33
C TYR A 293 5.20 17.24 10.00
N ARG A 294 6.21 18.13 10.04
CA ARG A 294 6.67 18.84 8.82
C ARG A 294 7.40 17.92 7.86
N LEU A 295 8.24 17.02 8.38
CA LEU A 295 9.03 16.09 7.57
C LEU A 295 8.15 15.00 6.95
N ASN A 296 7.19 14.48 7.71
CA ASN A 296 6.16 13.59 7.21
C ASN A 296 5.34 14.25 6.08
N ALA A 297 4.86 15.47 6.29
CA ALA A 297 4.10 16.21 5.27
C ALA A 297 4.95 16.53 4.03
N LEU A 298 6.25 16.76 4.17
CA LEU A 298 7.16 17.01 3.05
C LEU A 298 7.26 15.77 2.15
N ASP A 299 7.60 14.60 2.72
CA ASP A 299 7.69 13.36 1.94
C ASP A 299 6.36 13.03 1.28
N ALA A 300 5.25 13.05 2.04
CA ALA A 300 3.91 12.78 1.52
C ALA A 300 3.53 13.68 0.34
N SER A 301 3.86 14.98 0.42
CA SER A 301 3.52 15.96 -0.62
C SER A 301 4.38 15.78 -1.87
N VAL A 302 5.70 15.63 -1.70
CA VAL A 302 6.63 15.47 -2.83
C VAL A 302 6.35 14.16 -3.55
N LYS A 303 6.22 13.05 -2.80
CA LYS A 303 5.95 11.74 -3.38
C LYS A 303 4.59 11.72 -4.08
N GLY A 304 3.54 12.27 -3.45
CA GLY A 304 2.21 12.38 -4.06
C GLY A 304 2.23 13.19 -5.36
N ALA A 305 2.99 14.28 -5.41
CA ALA A 305 3.18 15.07 -6.63
C ALA A 305 3.87 14.27 -7.75
N LEU A 306 4.90 13.50 -7.41
CA LEU A 306 5.62 12.66 -8.37
C LEU A 306 4.78 11.49 -8.90
N GLU A 307 3.95 10.89 -8.06
CA GLU A 307 3.12 9.72 -8.43
C GLU A 307 1.85 10.11 -9.19
N HIS A 308 1.27 11.27 -8.90
CA HIS A 308 -0.02 11.69 -9.48
C HIS A 308 0.08 12.87 -10.45
N GLY A 309 1.31 13.32 -10.75
CA GLY A 309 1.57 14.29 -11.79
C GLY A 309 1.22 15.72 -11.39
N VAL A 310 2.15 16.42 -10.73
CA VAL A 310 2.29 17.86 -10.91
C VAL A 310 3.32 18.02 -12.04
N GLY A 311 2.81 17.87 -13.24
CA GLY A 311 3.58 18.07 -14.46
C GLY A 311 3.14 19.34 -15.14
#